data_6760bed2337ccebca552d60767f949c6
#
_entry.id   6760bed2337ccebca552d60767f949c6
#
_cell.length_a   1.000
_cell.length_b   1.000
_cell.length_c   1.000
_cell.angle_alpha   90.00
_cell.angle_beta   90.00
_cell.angle_gamma   90.00
#
_symmetry.space_group_name_H-M   'P 1'
#
loop_
_entity.id
_entity.type
_entity.pdbx_description
1 polymer ?
#
loop_
_entity_poly.entity_id
_entity_poly.type
_entity_poly.pdbx_seq_one_letter_code
_entity_poly.pdbx_strand_id
1 'polypeptide(L)'
;MHLMILGAPGSGKGTQGKLVAEYLGIAEVSTGELLRAAVKQGTPLGREAKGYMDRGLLVPDQVILSLIREILDSPAGERGMLMDGFPRTVPQAESVDRLLAERKERVDLVLLLEVEEKELVQRLLARAAKEGRSDDNLESIQQRLKVFHDQTAPLVTYYEKQGVVRRIPGMGSVDEIQARVRGVVGAKA
;
A
#
# COMPACT_ATOMS: atom_id res chain seq x y z
N MET A 1 -12.89 3.94 -10.31
CA MET A 1 -11.65 3.17 -10.63
C MET A 1 -10.91 2.82 -9.35
N HIS A 2 -10.63 1.54 -9.08
CA HIS A 2 -9.95 1.10 -7.86
C HIS A 2 -8.59 0.52 -8.18
N LEU A 3 -7.55 1.14 -7.64
CA LEU A 3 -6.16 0.75 -7.84
C LEU A 3 -5.55 0.23 -6.55
N MET A 4 -4.60 -0.66 -6.69
CA MET A 4 -3.67 -1.03 -5.61
C MET A 4 -2.24 -0.72 -6.02
N ILE A 5 -1.42 -0.35 -5.05
CA ILE A 5 0.01 -0.28 -5.24
C ILE A 5 0.70 -1.27 -4.31
N LEU A 6 1.38 -2.26 -4.90
CA LEU A 6 2.11 -3.30 -4.21
C LEU A 6 3.63 -3.11 -4.37
N GLY A 7 4.38 -3.70 -3.48
CA GLY A 7 5.84 -3.69 -3.47
C GLY A 7 6.37 -3.79 -2.05
N ALA A 8 7.61 -4.20 -1.91
CA ALA A 8 8.25 -4.36 -0.62
C ALA A 8 8.35 -3.03 0.16
N PRO A 9 8.52 -3.08 1.49
CA PRO A 9 8.87 -1.90 2.26
C PRO A 9 10.06 -1.17 1.64
N GLY A 10 10.00 0.16 1.50
CA GLY A 10 11.05 0.95 0.85
C GLY A 10 10.98 1.07 -0.68
N SER A 11 10.03 0.39 -1.35
CA SER A 11 9.93 0.42 -2.82
C SER A 11 9.43 1.76 -3.41
N GLY A 12 8.96 2.70 -2.58
CA GLY A 12 8.44 3.99 -3.04
C GLY A 12 6.92 4.05 -3.26
N LYS A 13 6.17 3.03 -2.80
CA LYS A 13 4.71 2.96 -2.94
C LYS A 13 3.99 4.24 -2.52
N GLY A 14 4.24 4.73 -1.30
CA GLY A 14 3.58 5.92 -0.80
C GLY A 14 3.85 7.16 -1.64
N THR A 15 5.09 7.35 -2.11
CA THR A 15 5.43 8.46 -3.01
C THR A 15 4.71 8.35 -4.35
N GLN A 16 4.77 7.18 -4.98
CA GLN A 16 4.15 6.97 -6.29
C GLN A 16 2.63 6.90 -6.20
N GLY A 17 2.10 6.29 -5.13
CA GLY A 17 0.65 6.19 -4.88
C GLY A 17 0.01 7.57 -4.77
N LYS A 18 0.60 8.47 -3.98
CA LYS A 18 0.13 9.84 -3.85
C LYS A 18 0.09 10.56 -5.20
N LEU A 19 1.20 10.52 -5.96
CA LEU A 19 1.28 11.16 -7.27
C LEU A 19 0.28 10.58 -8.30
N VAL A 20 -0.01 9.28 -8.22
CA VAL A 20 -1.00 8.62 -9.08
C VAL A 20 -2.42 8.99 -8.68
N ALA A 21 -2.73 8.99 -7.39
CA ALA A 21 -4.05 9.37 -6.89
C ALA A 21 -4.38 10.82 -7.25
N GLU A 22 -3.41 11.73 -7.09
CA GLU A 22 -3.53 13.13 -7.54
C GLU A 22 -3.76 13.23 -9.06
N TYR A 23 -2.99 12.48 -9.86
CA TYR A 23 -3.11 12.48 -11.33
C TYR A 23 -4.49 12.00 -11.80
N LEU A 24 -5.06 10.99 -11.12
CA LEU A 24 -6.37 10.41 -11.46
C LEU A 24 -7.54 11.14 -10.80
N GLY A 25 -7.28 12.00 -9.83
CA GLY A 25 -8.33 12.66 -9.03
C GLY A 25 -9.16 11.69 -8.18
N ILE A 26 -8.54 10.62 -7.68
CA ILE A 26 -9.13 9.60 -6.79
C ILE A 26 -8.57 9.71 -5.38
N ALA A 27 -9.25 9.11 -4.41
CA ALA A 27 -8.76 9.08 -3.02
C ALA A 27 -7.51 8.18 -2.89
N GLU A 28 -6.48 8.65 -2.19
CA GLU A 28 -5.39 7.80 -1.71
C GLU A 28 -5.73 7.26 -0.31
N VAL A 29 -5.65 5.95 -0.14
CA VAL A 29 -5.87 5.26 1.14
C VAL A 29 -4.57 4.58 1.55
N SER A 30 -3.72 5.33 2.25
CA SER A 30 -2.49 4.78 2.82
C SER A 30 -2.74 4.33 4.27
N THR A 31 -2.93 3.01 4.44
CA THR A 31 -3.19 2.44 5.78
C THR A 31 -2.04 2.68 6.74
N GLY A 32 -0.80 2.68 6.26
CA GLY A 32 0.36 2.99 7.08
C GLY A 32 0.37 4.43 7.59
N GLU A 33 -0.07 5.41 6.79
CA GLU A 33 -0.18 6.81 7.21
C GLU A 33 -1.32 7.02 8.18
N LEU A 34 -2.48 6.42 7.92
CA LEU A 34 -3.65 6.47 8.82
C LEU A 34 -3.30 5.92 10.19
N LEU A 35 -2.64 4.76 10.25
CA LEU A 35 -2.23 4.16 11.53
C LEU A 35 -1.17 5.01 12.25
N ARG A 36 -0.19 5.57 11.55
CA ARG A 36 0.80 6.49 12.15
C ARG A 36 0.14 7.77 12.69
N ALA A 37 -0.82 8.32 11.98
CA ALA A 37 -1.58 9.46 12.46
C ALA A 37 -2.36 9.12 13.74
N ALA A 38 -3.01 7.95 13.79
CA ALA A 38 -3.70 7.46 14.98
C ALA A 38 -2.75 7.25 16.17
N VAL A 39 -1.55 6.71 15.92
CA VAL A 39 -0.49 6.57 16.95
C VAL A 39 -0.07 7.94 17.50
N LYS A 40 0.18 8.90 16.61
CA LYS A 40 0.58 10.26 17.00
C LYS A 40 -0.49 10.98 17.82
N GLN A 41 -1.77 10.75 17.49
CA GLN A 41 -2.91 11.33 18.21
C GLN A 41 -3.24 10.58 19.52
N GLY A 42 -2.62 9.42 19.78
CA GLY A 42 -2.85 8.61 20.98
C GLY A 42 -4.26 8.00 21.04
N THR A 43 -4.92 7.80 19.90
CA THR A 43 -6.25 7.18 19.85
C THR A 43 -6.21 5.73 20.37
N PRO A 44 -7.34 5.13 20.78
CA PRO A 44 -7.37 3.70 21.15
C PRO A 44 -6.79 2.80 20.05
N LEU A 45 -7.20 3.04 18.79
CA LEU A 45 -6.65 2.38 17.60
C LEU A 45 -5.14 2.59 17.48
N GLY A 46 -4.65 3.82 17.68
CA GLY A 46 -3.23 4.14 17.59
C GLY A 46 -2.39 3.41 18.64
N ARG A 47 -2.89 3.30 19.88
CA ARG A 47 -2.21 2.54 20.94
C ARG A 47 -2.10 1.06 20.61
N GLU A 48 -3.16 0.45 20.09
CA GLU A 48 -3.17 -0.94 19.65
C GLU A 48 -2.22 -1.14 18.46
N ALA A 49 -2.36 -0.32 17.41
CA ALA A 49 -1.55 -0.41 16.20
C ALA A 49 -0.05 -0.26 16.46
N LYS A 50 0.34 0.62 17.40
CA LYS A 50 1.75 0.87 17.72
C LYS A 50 2.50 -0.42 18.09
N GLY A 51 1.91 -1.30 18.90
CA GLY A 51 2.54 -2.56 19.31
C GLY A 51 2.83 -3.51 18.14
N TYR A 52 2.03 -3.48 17.09
CA TYR A 52 2.27 -4.25 15.85
C TYR A 52 3.31 -3.57 14.96
N MET A 53 3.17 -2.26 14.76
CA MET A 53 4.03 -1.48 13.86
C MET A 53 5.50 -1.46 14.32
N ASP A 54 5.74 -1.26 15.60
CA ASP A 54 7.11 -1.23 16.16
C ASP A 54 7.85 -2.57 15.98
N ARG A 55 7.11 -3.67 15.90
CA ARG A 55 7.64 -5.02 15.64
C ARG A 55 7.63 -5.41 14.15
N GLY A 56 7.18 -4.52 13.27
CA GLY A 56 7.06 -4.79 11.83
C GLY A 56 5.97 -5.81 11.45
N LEU A 57 5.00 -6.03 12.34
CA LEU A 57 3.87 -6.95 12.15
C LEU A 57 2.67 -6.23 11.51
N LEU A 58 1.73 -7.03 10.97
CA LEU A 58 0.47 -6.50 10.44
C LEU A 58 -0.51 -6.20 11.57
N VAL A 59 -1.25 -5.10 11.43
CA VAL A 59 -2.37 -4.74 12.31
C VAL A 59 -3.59 -5.61 11.94
N PRO A 60 -4.48 -5.96 12.89
CA PRO A 60 -5.65 -6.80 12.62
C PRO A 60 -6.56 -6.28 11.50
N ASP A 61 -7.04 -7.20 10.67
CA ASP A 61 -7.73 -6.91 9.40
C ASP A 61 -9.05 -6.12 9.56
N GLN A 62 -9.83 -6.43 10.60
CA GLN A 62 -11.16 -5.84 10.81
C GLN A 62 -11.12 -4.31 10.89
N VAL A 63 -10.08 -3.79 11.54
CA VAL A 63 -9.87 -2.35 11.68
C VAL A 63 -9.66 -1.69 10.31
N ILE A 64 -8.82 -2.30 9.48
CA ILE A 64 -8.48 -1.76 8.16
C ILE A 64 -9.67 -1.84 7.21
N LEU A 65 -10.39 -2.97 7.22
CA LEU A 65 -11.59 -3.15 6.40
C LEU A 65 -12.69 -2.14 6.72
N SER A 66 -12.88 -1.81 8.01
CA SER A 66 -13.84 -0.78 8.42
C SER A 66 -13.47 0.60 7.87
N LEU A 67 -12.18 0.98 7.92
CA LEU A 67 -11.70 2.23 7.34
C LEU A 67 -11.89 2.29 5.82
N ILE A 68 -11.64 1.19 5.11
CA ILE A 68 -11.83 1.12 3.66
C ILE A 68 -13.32 1.26 3.31
N ARG A 69 -14.21 0.59 4.05
CA ARG A 69 -15.67 0.72 3.85
C ARG A 69 -16.11 2.16 4.06
N GLU A 70 -15.67 2.81 5.13
CA GLU A 70 -16.00 4.21 5.42
C GLU A 70 -15.58 5.14 4.27
N ILE A 71 -14.39 4.94 3.70
CA ILE A 71 -13.91 5.74 2.57
C ILE A 71 -14.73 5.46 1.30
N LEU A 72 -15.04 4.19 1.01
CA LEU A 72 -15.89 3.82 -0.13
C LEU A 72 -17.28 4.44 -0.05
N ASP A 73 -17.84 4.57 1.16
CA ASP A 73 -19.16 5.14 1.40
C ASP A 73 -19.15 6.68 1.49
N SER A 74 -17.97 7.30 1.46
CA SER A 74 -17.81 8.75 1.48
C SER A 74 -17.75 9.34 0.06
N PRO A 75 -18.01 10.66 -0.10
CA PRO A 75 -17.83 11.34 -1.39
C PRO A 75 -16.41 11.21 -1.98
N ALA A 76 -15.41 11.02 -1.13
CA ALA A 76 -14.04 10.81 -1.58
C ALA A 76 -13.87 9.48 -2.33
N GLY A 77 -14.65 8.45 -1.98
CA GLY A 77 -14.63 7.13 -2.61
C GLY A 77 -15.45 7.01 -3.90
N GLU A 78 -16.33 7.97 -4.21
CA GLU A 78 -17.23 7.90 -5.38
C GLU A 78 -16.50 7.73 -6.72
N ARG A 79 -15.34 8.37 -6.88
CA ARG A 79 -14.50 8.25 -8.10
C ARG A 79 -13.58 7.05 -8.08
N GLY A 80 -13.58 6.30 -6.97
CA GLY A 80 -12.68 5.21 -6.70
C GLY A 80 -11.53 5.60 -5.77
N MET A 81 -10.60 4.67 -5.54
CA MET A 81 -9.48 4.89 -4.64
C MET A 81 -8.22 4.18 -5.11
N LEU A 82 -7.08 4.64 -4.62
CA LEU A 82 -5.82 3.94 -4.66
C LEU A 82 -5.50 3.41 -3.25
N MET A 83 -5.34 2.11 -3.11
CA MET A 83 -5.00 1.45 -1.84
C MET A 83 -3.48 1.25 -1.74
N ASP A 84 -2.85 1.88 -0.73
CA ASP A 84 -1.45 1.67 -0.36
C ASP A 84 -1.35 1.01 1.02
N GLY A 85 -0.62 -0.12 1.04
CA GLY A 85 -0.35 -0.87 2.26
C GLY A 85 -1.50 -1.76 2.74
N PHE A 86 -2.55 -1.93 1.95
CA PHE A 86 -3.63 -2.88 2.12
C PHE A 86 -4.26 -3.20 0.75
N PRO A 87 -4.66 -4.46 0.46
CA PRO A 87 -4.42 -5.67 1.28
C PRO A 87 -2.94 -6.06 1.35
N ARG A 88 -2.58 -6.85 2.36
CA ARG A 88 -1.23 -7.42 2.52
C ARG A 88 -1.23 -8.94 2.58
N THR A 89 -2.39 -9.56 2.64
CA THR A 89 -2.58 -11.02 2.63
C THR A 89 -3.68 -11.41 1.67
N VAL A 90 -3.68 -12.66 1.19
CA VAL A 90 -4.74 -13.15 0.29
C VAL A 90 -6.12 -13.09 0.94
N PRO A 91 -6.34 -13.46 2.21
CA PRO A 91 -7.65 -13.29 2.85
C PRO A 91 -8.13 -11.84 2.91
N GLN A 92 -7.22 -10.88 3.08
CA GLN A 92 -7.55 -9.46 3.00
C GLN A 92 -7.98 -9.06 1.59
N ALA A 93 -7.28 -9.55 0.55
CA ALA A 93 -7.62 -9.29 -0.85
C ALA A 93 -9.01 -9.83 -1.21
N GLU A 94 -9.32 -11.06 -0.80
CA GLU A 94 -10.66 -11.64 -0.95
C GLU A 94 -11.74 -10.81 -0.27
N SER A 95 -11.42 -10.21 0.89
CA SER A 95 -12.35 -9.34 1.61
C SER A 95 -12.57 -8.01 0.89
N VAL A 96 -11.52 -7.43 0.30
CA VAL A 96 -11.62 -6.23 -0.56
C VAL A 96 -12.44 -6.54 -1.81
N ASP A 97 -12.15 -7.65 -2.48
CA ASP A 97 -12.86 -8.04 -3.69
C ASP A 97 -14.37 -8.24 -3.41
N ARG A 98 -14.73 -8.87 -2.28
CA ARG A 98 -16.14 -8.98 -1.85
C ARG A 98 -16.78 -7.62 -1.59
N LEU A 99 -16.07 -6.74 -0.88
CA LEU A 99 -16.56 -5.40 -0.56
C LEU A 99 -16.82 -4.56 -1.82
N LEU A 100 -15.94 -4.64 -2.82
CA LEU A 100 -16.12 -3.96 -4.10
C LEU A 100 -17.25 -4.63 -4.93
N ALA A 101 -17.36 -5.96 -4.91
CA ALA A 101 -18.41 -6.68 -5.63
C ALA A 101 -19.82 -6.35 -5.13
N GLU A 102 -20.01 -6.08 -3.82
CA GLU A 102 -21.27 -5.58 -3.25
C GLU A 102 -21.74 -4.28 -3.93
N ARG A 103 -20.78 -3.50 -4.45
CA ARG A 103 -20.99 -2.23 -5.16
C ARG A 103 -20.98 -2.39 -6.68
N LYS A 104 -20.85 -3.61 -7.21
CA LYS A 104 -20.64 -3.92 -8.64
C LYS A 104 -19.33 -3.33 -9.19
N GLU A 105 -18.36 -3.17 -8.34
CA GLU A 105 -17.03 -2.65 -8.62
C GLU A 105 -15.99 -3.76 -8.47
N ARG A 106 -14.76 -3.52 -8.89
CA ARG A 106 -13.64 -4.46 -8.78
C ARG A 106 -12.32 -3.71 -8.70
N VAL A 107 -11.26 -4.43 -8.39
CA VAL A 107 -9.90 -3.91 -8.58
C VAL A 107 -9.59 -3.84 -10.08
N ASP A 108 -9.34 -2.64 -10.58
CA ASP A 108 -9.08 -2.40 -12.01
C ASP A 108 -7.61 -2.58 -12.37
N LEU A 109 -6.71 -2.27 -11.42
CA LEU A 109 -5.28 -2.26 -11.68
C LEU A 109 -4.48 -2.43 -10.38
N VAL A 110 -3.46 -3.30 -10.44
CA VAL A 110 -2.47 -3.48 -9.38
C VAL A 110 -1.10 -3.08 -9.92
N LEU A 111 -0.53 -2.02 -9.38
CA LEU A 111 0.79 -1.51 -9.71
C LEU A 111 1.82 -2.18 -8.80
N LEU A 112 2.65 -3.08 -9.32
CA LEU A 112 3.70 -3.74 -8.56
C LEU A 112 5.04 -3.04 -8.79
N LEU A 113 5.54 -2.34 -7.77
CA LEU A 113 6.87 -1.74 -7.79
C LEU A 113 7.93 -2.79 -7.43
N GLU A 114 8.82 -3.07 -8.37
CA GLU A 114 9.93 -4.02 -8.20
C GLU A 114 11.24 -3.27 -7.94
N VAL A 115 11.86 -3.54 -6.80
CA VAL A 115 13.12 -2.91 -6.37
C VAL A 115 14.00 -3.98 -5.76
N GLU A 116 15.30 -3.91 -6.01
CA GLU A 116 16.29 -4.81 -5.44
C GLU A 116 16.36 -4.67 -3.91
N GLU A 117 16.48 -5.80 -3.18
CA GLU A 117 16.42 -5.83 -1.72
C GLU A 117 17.49 -4.94 -1.06
N LYS A 118 18.71 -4.93 -1.62
CA LYS A 118 19.81 -4.07 -1.14
C LYS A 118 19.42 -2.59 -1.16
N GLU A 119 18.76 -2.15 -2.22
CA GLU A 119 18.29 -0.78 -2.37
C GLU A 119 17.14 -0.47 -1.39
N LEU A 120 16.22 -1.44 -1.17
CA LEU A 120 15.13 -1.31 -0.20
C LEU A 120 15.67 -0.99 1.20
N VAL A 121 16.65 -1.74 1.67
CA VAL A 121 17.29 -1.52 2.99
C VAL A 121 17.92 -0.14 3.08
N GLN A 122 18.67 0.28 2.05
CA GLN A 122 19.29 1.61 2.00
C GLN A 122 18.24 2.73 2.07
N ARG A 123 17.16 2.63 1.30
CA ARG A 123 16.06 3.62 1.31
C ARG A 123 15.36 3.70 2.66
N LEU A 124 15.14 2.56 3.32
CA LEU A 124 14.49 2.51 4.63
C LEU A 124 15.36 3.14 5.72
N LEU A 125 16.66 2.85 5.74
CA LEU A 125 17.60 3.47 6.68
C LEU A 125 17.75 4.98 6.45
N ALA A 126 17.81 5.42 5.19
CA ALA A 126 17.84 6.84 4.86
C ALA A 126 16.54 7.55 5.30
N ARG A 127 15.39 6.89 5.16
CA ARG A 127 14.10 7.41 5.63
C ARG A 127 14.02 7.49 7.15
N ALA A 128 14.56 6.50 7.87
CA ALA A 128 14.66 6.53 9.32
C ALA A 128 15.39 7.77 9.81
N ALA A 129 16.54 8.08 9.19
CA ALA A 129 17.35 9.25 9.53
C ALA A 129 16.62 10.57 9.24
N LYS A 130 15.81 10.62 8.17
CA LYS A 130 15.11 11.85 7.73
C LYS A 130 13.79 12.08 8.46
N GLU A 131 13.01 11.04 8.70
CA GLU A 131 11.63 11.13 9.19
C GLU A 131 11.47 10.68 10.65
N GLY A 132 12.51 10.13 11.28
CA GLY A 132 12.48 9.66 12.67
C GLY A 132 11.48 8.53 12.92
N ARG A 133 11.25 7.66 11.94
CA ARG A 133 10.30 6.54 12.06
C ARG A 133 10.85 5.46 12.97
N SER A 134 10.11 5.10 14.01
CA SER A 134 10.46 4.02 14.94
C SER A 134 10.45 2.63 14.29
N ASP A 135 9.64 2.45 13.23
CA ASP A 135 9.48 1.21 12.49
C ASP A 135 10.52 1.01 11.36
N ASP A 136 11.50 1.89 11.21
CA ASP A 136 12.59 1.78 10.24
C ASP A 136 13.97 1.52 10.91
N ASN A 137 14.00 0.84 12.07
CA ASN A 137 15.22 0.25 12.60
C ASN A 137 15.56 -1.08 11.89
N LEU A 138 16.81 -1.53 11.95
CA LEU A 138 17.28 -2.67 11.18
C LEU A 138 16.48 -3.95 11.45
N GLU A 139 16.14 -4.24 12.70
CA GLU A 139 15.36 -5.41 13.09
C GLU A 139 13.93 -5.35 12.51
N SER A 140 13.24 -4.21 12.64
CA SER A 140 11.91 -4.00 12.05
C SER A 140 11.94 -4.04 10.52
N ILE A 141 13.01 -3.54 9.89
CA ILE A 141 13.19 -3.62 8.44
C ILE A 141 13.25 -5.08 7.99
N GLN A 142 14.11 -5.90 8.62
CA GLN A 142 14.24 -7.32 8.31
C GLN A 142 12.92 -8.07 8.52
N GLN A 143 12.24 -7.81 9.64
CA GLN A 143 10.93 -8.41 9.92
C GLN A 143 9.89 -8.02 8.88
N ARG A 144 9.85 -6.76 8.46
CA ARG A 144 8.91 -6.28 7.43
C ARG A 144 9.18 -6.86 6.06
N LEU A 145 10.44 -7.04 5.68
CA LEU A 145 10.81 -7.73 4.44
C LEU A 145 10.38 -9.19 4.49
N LYS A 146 10.62 -9.88 5.61
CA LYS A 146 10.16 -11.25 5.82
C LYS A 146 8.65 -11.36 5.71
N VAL A 147 7.89 -10.50 6.40
CA VAL A 147 6.42 -10.47 6.35
C VAL A 147 5.93 -10.19 4.92
N PHE A 148 6.61 -9.30 4.18
CA PHE A 148 6.28 -9.05 2.78
C PHE A 148 6.45 -10.31 1.93
N HIS A 149 7.57 -11.01 2.02
CA HIS A 149 7.81 -12.23 1.24
C HIS A 149 6.83 -13.35 1.61
N ASP A 150 6.60 -13.57 2.90
CA ASP A 150 5.79 -14.69 3.38
C ASP A 150 4.27 -14.46 3.16
N GLN A 151 3.79 -13.23 3.30
CA GLN A 151 2.35 -12.94 3.38
C GLN A 151 1.85 -12.05 2.25
N THR A 152 2.65 -11.09 1.76
CA THR A 152 2.21 -10.09 0.79
C THR A 152 2.58 -10.48 -0.66
N ALA A 153 3.73 -11.07 -0.89
CA ALA A 153 4.13 -11.51 -2.22
C ALA A 153 3.12 -12.47 -2.89
N PRO A 154 2.42 -13.38 -2.17
CA PRO A 154 1.36 -14.20 -2.75
C PRO A 154 0.19 -13.41 -3.37
N LEU A 155 -0.03 -12.16 -3.00
CA LEU A 155 -1.03 -11.29 -3.62
C LEU A 155 -0.76 -11.06 -5.11
N VAL A 156 0.50 -11.04 -5.51
CA VAL A 156 0.88 -10.86 -6.92
C VAL A 156 0.25 -11.98 -7.74
N THR A 157 0.45 -13.23 -7.34
CA THR A 157 -0.14 -14.39 -8.02
C THR A 157 -1.68 -14.37 -7.96
N TYR A 158 -2.26 -13.93 -6.84
CA TYR A 158 -3.71 -13.80 -6.69
C TYR A 158 -4.31 -12.84 -7.72
N TYR A 159 -3.73 -11.65 -7.89
CA TYR A 159 -4.21 -10.66 -8.85
C TYR A 159 -3.71 -10.88 -10.30
N GLU A 160 -2.60 -11.60 -10.50
CA GLU A 160 -2.16 -12.03 -11.84
C GLU A 160 -3.19 -12.95 -12.50
N LYS A 161 -3.83 -13.84 -11.74
CA LYS A 161 -4.94 -14.67 -12.24
C LYS A 161 -6.13 -13.86 -12.74
N GLN A 162 -6.30 -12.65 -12.22
CA GLN A 162 -7.34 -11.71 -12.66
C GLN A 162 -6.89 -10.80 -13.82
N GLY A 163 -5.61 -10.89 -14.24
CA GLY A 163 -5.06 -10.12 -15.37
C GLY A 163 -4.85 -8.62 -15.09
N VAL A 164 -4.92 -8.19 -13.83
CA VAL A 164 -4.89 -6.78 -13.45
C VAL A 164 -3.52 -6.29 -12.96
N VAL A 165 -2.51 -7.15 -12.82
CA VAL A 165 -1.16 -6.76 -12.36
C VAL A 165 -0.35 -6.12 -13.48
N ARG A 166 0.35 -5.04 -13.14
CA ARG A 166 1.38 -4.42 -13.99
C ARG A 166 2.65 -4.23 -13.16
N ARG A 167 3.74 -4.84 -13.62
CA ARG A 167 5.07 -4.78 -13.00
C ARG A 167 5.78 -3.52 -13.46
N ILE A 168 6.32 -2.75 -12.53
CA ILE A 168 6.97 -1.47 -12.79
C ILE A 168 8.35 -1.48 -12.13
N PRO A 169 9.43 -1.30 -12.90
CA PRO A 169 10.76 -1.13 -12.33
C PRO A 169 10.79 0.09 -11.41
N GLY A 170 11.05 -0.14 -10.12
CA GLY A 170 11.08 0.88 -9.08
C GLY A 170 12.48 1.45 -8.82
N MET A 171 13.42 1.26 -9.75
CA MET A 171 14.77 1.83 -9.73
C MET A 171 14.81 3.12 -10.53
N GLY A 172 15.58 4.09 -10.04
CA GLY A 172 15.73 5.42 -10.64
C GLY A 172 15.16 6.54 -9.76
N SER A 173 15.06 7.73 -10.32
CA SER A 173 14.47 8.90 -9.67
C SER A 173 12.95 8.75 -9.51
N VAL A 174 12.37 9.57 -8.63
CA VAL A 174 10.91 9.64 -8.44
C VAL A 174 10.19 9.92 -9.74
N ASP A 175 10.71 10.85 -10.55
CA ASP A 175 10.09 11.27 -11.80
C ASP A 175 10.16 10.19 -12.89
N GLU A 176 11.27 9.45 -12.98
CA GLU A 176 11.40 8.33 -13.91
C GLU A 176 10.42 7.20 -13.58
N ILE A 177 10.27 6.88 -12.29
CA ILE A 177 9.31 5.87 -11.85
C ILE A 177 7.89 6.36 -12.13
N GLN A 178 7.60 7.65 -11.83
CA GLN A 178 6.28 8.23 -12.08
C GLN A 178 5.93 8.23 -13.57
N ALA A 179 6.87 8.48 -14.45
CA ALA A 179 6.64 8.41 -15.90
C ALA A 179 6.22 6.98 -16.33
N ARG A 180 6.90 5.95 -15.80
CA ARG A 180 6.53 4.54 -16.06
C ARG A 180 5.13 4.22 -15.52
N VAL A 181 4.82 4.67 -14.30
CA VAL A 181 3.51 4.46 -13.67
C VAL A 181 2.41 5.14 -14.50
N ARG A 182 2.58 6.40 -14.90
CA ARG A 182 1.61 7.13 -15.74
C ARG A 182 1.38 6.45 -17.09
N GLY A 183 2.44 5.92 -17.72
CA GLY A 183 2.31 5.17 -18.97
C GLY A 183 1.42 3.96 -18.85
N VAL A 184 1.45 3.28 -17.69
CA VAL A 184 0.60 2.11 -17.42
C VAL A 184 -0.83 2.51 -17.09
N VAL A 185 -1.03 3.54 -16.29
CA VAL A 185 -2.34 4.02 -15.85
C VAL A 185 -3.09 4.70 -16.99
N GLY A 186 -2.42 5.55 -17.78
CA GLY A 186 -3.02 6.26 -18.90
C GLY A 186 -3.48 5.35 -20.05
N ALA A 187 -2.92 4.16 -20.15
CA ALA A 187 -3.37 3.16 -21.12
C ALA A 187 -4.70 2.47 -20.74
N LYS A 188 -5.18 2.68 -19.52
CA LYS A 188 -6.44 2.11 -18.98
C LYS A 188 -7.51 3.15 -18.63
N ALA A 189 -7.13 4.44 -18.56
CA ALA A 189 -8.05 5.55 -18.37
C ALA A 189 -8.65 5.97 -19.70
#